data_7537383eff64061f55ef3560a6802186
#
_entry.id   7537383eff64061f55ef3560a6802186
#
_cell.length_a   1.000
_cell.length_b   1.000
_cell.length_c   1.000
_cell.angle_alpha   90.00
_cell.angle_beta   90.00
_cell.angle_gamma   90.00
#
_symmetry.space_group_name_H-M   'P 1'
#
loop_
_entity.id
_entity.type
_entity.pdbx_description
1 polymer ?
#
loop_
_entity_poly.entity_id
_entity_poly.type
_entity_poly.pdbx_seq_one_letter_code
_entity_poly.pdbx_strand_id
1 'polypeptide(L)'
;MATSESAVSKLNDGPNRISSNSSSKACTEIKSTTSKTAAPTLARVGSVAAIESTKSHYKSGGNDEDDEDDRDEKHVGNTQSIFSSMSLQRRILTMSALSLSIFIGSLEQTIVAGSLPAIAEHFKALGSINWIATSFLLASTAMQPLYGRLSDIFGRIETLIAGLLVFLAGAAVSGAASSMGMLIGGRVVQGLGASALISLVMVIVSEISIERERAKLTSVIAAIWAASSVLGPVLGGVFTQSDGGWRWVFYFSLPVGGLAGIFIVIFLRLPRPRDSFWKKLRRIDFAGMVIMVGGMVMVLLALSYAGKDYPWSSALVLCLLIFGIVVLGIFVLVEWKIPKEPIVPLRLFKNRNVGLALTQQIFMGATLFGPTFYIPLYFSIVKNSSSIVAGLYLLPYQLPISILAISTGFFVSKTGRYREPLWVGSAILTAGLCLLILFDENVTTGKAIGILIVSGIGMGILMQPVLLCLQTAILTRDIATGTTLFVAMRSLGGSVGLAVFQTVQQNRLNALLAPLYKKYAEHKSIIDATVQNQAAIYYDNVPSDLREELVQVFVKALRSVFYSMIPFGALVFILSLFLKHIPLRTKMAKTQANSDYKNDDTAGV
;
A
#
# COMPACT_ATOMS: atom_id res chain seq x y z
N MET A 1 3.36 -20.93 -55.88
CA MET A 1 2.83 -22.27 -56.21
C MET A 1 1.90 -22.58 -55.07
N ALA A 2 0.67 -22.26 -55.23
CA ALA A 2 -0.46 -23.03 -55.76
C ALA A 2 -1.00 -23.95 -54.69
N THR A 3 -2.11 -23.55 -54.14
CA THR A 3 -3.52 -23.97 -54.41
C THR A 3 -3.89 -25.22 -53.62
N SER A 4 -4.99 -25.38 -52.95
CA SER A 4 -6.41 -25.11 -53.22
C SER A 4 -7.21 -25.43 -51.93
N GLU A 5 -8.14 -24.65 -51.45
CA GLU A 5 -9.58 -24.62 -51.83
C GLU A 5 -10.26 -26.00 -51.81
N SER A 6 -11.27 -26.15 -51.07
CA SER A 6 -12.74 -26.00 -51.20
C SER A 6 -13.40 -27.25 -50.65
N ALA A 7 -14.58 -27.39 -50.19
CA ALA A 7 -15.88 -26.79 -50.35
C ALA A 7 -16.84 -27.44 -49.33
N VAL A 8 -17.76 -26.71 -48.73
CA VAL A 8 -19.19 -26.54 -49.10
C VAL A 8 -20.01 -27.84 -49.11
N SER A 9 -21.06 -28.06 -48.33
CA SER A 9 -22.40 -27.54 -48.44
C SER A 9 -23.41 -28.34 -47.60
N LYS A 10 -24.32 -27.62 -46.97
CA LYS A 10 -25.78 -27.72 -47.04
C LYS A 10 -26.50 -29.00 -46.61
N LEU A 11 -27.51 -28.83 -45.77
CA LEU A 11 -29.00 -28.87 -45.94
C LEU A 11 -29.61 -28.98 -44.56
N ASN A 12 -30.37 -28.08 -44.07
CA ASN A 12 -31.76 -27.65 -44.34
C ASN A 12 -32.77 -28.75 -44.05
N ASP A 13 -33.62 -28.55 -43.09
CA ASP A 13 -35.07 -28.47 -43.10
C ASP A 13 -35.70 -28.73 -41.72
N GLY A 14 -36.52 -27.82 -41.27
CA GLY A 14 -37.56 -28.03 -40.23
C GLY A 14 -38.81 -28.63 -40.88
N PRO A 15 -40.05 -28.46 -40.35
CA PRO A 15 -40.56 -27.98 -39.09
C PRO A 15 -41.69 -28.91 -38.48
N ASN A 16 -42.38 -28.48 -37.45
CA ASN A 16 -43.79 -28.69 -37.05
C ASN A 16 -43.94 -29.10 -35.57
N ARG A 17 -44.57 -28.24 -34.81
CA ARG A 17 -45.98 -27.98 -34.47
C ARG A 17 -46.71 -29.11 -33.78
N ILE A 18 -47.45 -28.69 -32.77
CA ILE A 18 -48.75 -29.11 -32.21
C ILE A 18 -48.62 -29.41 -30.72
N SER A 19 -49.08 -28.52 -29.86
CA SER A 19 -50.39 -28.31 -29.22
C SER A 19 -50.63 -29.37 -28.14
N SER A 20 -51.16 -29.14 -27.03
CA SER A 20 -52.23 -28.33 -26.49
C SER A 20 -52.53 -28.75 -25.05
N ASN A 21 -53.07 -27.83 -24.33
CA ASN A 21 -54.13 -27.97 -23.32
C ASN A 21 -53.82 -28.56 -21.96
N SER A 22 -54.16 -27.93 -20.97
CA SER A 22 -55.34 -27.36 -20.31
C SER A 22 -55.34 -27.87 -18.88
N SER A 23 -55.62 -27.19 -17.88
CA SER A 23 -56.86 -26.68 -17.28
C SER A 23 -56.53 -26.22 -15.89
N SER A 24 -56.79 -25.06 -15.50
CA SER A 24 -58.03 -24.41 -15.04
C SER A 24 -58.34 -24.63 -13.56
N LYS A 25 -58.70 -23.53 -13.00
CA LYS A 25 -59.74 -23.11 -12.04
C LYS A 25 -59.16 -22.62 -10.73
N ALA A 26 -59.43 -21.49 -10.32
CA ALA A 26 -60.55 -20.57 -10.33
C ALA A 26 -60.75 -20.01 -8.91
N CYS A 27 -60.89 -18.72 -8.88
CA CYS A 27 -61.84 -17.89 -8.10
C CYS A 27 -61.77 -17.97 -6.57
N THR A 28 -61.79 -16.84 -5.88
CA THR A 28 -62.93 -15.91 -5.84
C THR A 28 -62.55 -14.57 -5.23
N GLU A 29 -62.98 -13.52 -5.87
CA GLU A 29 -63.16 -12.15 -5.34
C GLU A 29 -64.16 -12.12 -4.20
N ILE A 30 -64.02 -11.13 -3.31
CA ILE A 30 -65.17 -10.34 -2.81
C ILE A 30 -64.72 -8.90 -2.59
N LYS A 31 -65.42 -8.05 -3.22
CA LYS A 31 -65.46 -6.59 -3.18
C LYS A 31 -66.29 -6.04 -2.04
N SER A 32 -66.06 -4.75 -1.83
CA SER A 32 -66.98 -3.69 -1.45
C SER A 32 -67.04 -3.33 0.03
N THR A 33 -67.27 -2.14 0.51
CA THR A 33 -67.64 -0.84 -0.08
C THR A 33 -67.52 0.20 1.04
N THR A 34 -67.03 1.41 0.69
CA THR A 34 -67.44 2.75 1.12
C THR A 34 -68.05 3.02 2.51
N SER A 35 -67.56 4.02 3.24
CA SER A 35 -68.28 5.25 3.41
C SER A 35 -67.54 6.28 4.28
N LYS A 36 -67.39 7.47 3.76
CA LYS A 36 -67.30 8.84 4.26
C LYS A 36 -67.92 9.09 5.64
N THR A 37 -67.34 9.94 6.54
CA THR A 37 -67.73 11.31 6.76
C THR A 37 -67.17 11.89 8.07
N ALA A 38 -66.68 13.13 7.93
CA ALA A 38 -66.78 14.27 8.86
C ALA A 38 -66.05 14.27 10.22
N ALA A 39 -65.16 15.27 10.31
CA ALA A 39 -64.84 16.00 11.54
C ALA A 39 -66.08 16.77 12.07
N PRO A 40 -66.12 17.25 13.32
CA PRO A 40 -65.38 18.44 13.70
C PRO A 40 -64.97 18.61 15.18
N THR A 41 -63.93 19.41 15.41
CA THR A 41 -63.84 20.66 16.23
C THR A 41 -64.04 20.64 17.76
N LEU A 42 -63.02 21.23 18.44
CA LEU A 42 -63.02 22.07 19.65
C LEU A 42 -63.25 21.45 21.05
N ALA A 43 -62.32 21.66 21.94
CA ALA A 43 -62.18 22.66 23.02
C ALA A 43 -61.37 22.12 24.17
N ARG A 44 -60.26 22.72 24.54
CA ARG A 44 -59.95 23.66 25.61
C ARG A 44 -60.28 23.23 27.07
N VAL A 45 -59.27 23.58 27.92
CA VAL A 45 -59.30 23.78 29.40
C VAL A 45 -58.94 22.52 30.19
N GLY A 46 -58.00 22.47 31.10
CA GLY A 46 -57.29 23.44 31.92
C GLY A 46 -56.63 22.71 33.10
N SER A 47 -55.56 23.28 33.48
CA SER A 47 -55.03 23.49 34.86
C SER A 47 -54.63 22.35 35.79
N VAL A 48 -53.35 22.44 36.15
CA VAL A 48 -52.78 22.53 37.53
C VAL A 48 -52.91 21.31 38.45
N ALA A 49 -51.78 20.73 38.85
CA ALA A 49 -51.25 20.78 40.19
C ALA A 49 -49.93 20.02 40.37
N ALA A 50 -49.01 20.68 40.98
CA ALA A 50 -47.75 20.21 41.49
C ALA A 50 -47.91 19.19 42.61
N ILE A 51 -46.98 18.27 42.78
CA ILE A 51 -46.51 17.82 44.10
C ILE A 51 -45.01 17.50 44.01
N GLU A 52 -44.31 18.05 44.98
CA GLU A 52 -42.88 18.02 45.28
C GLU A 52 -42.35 16.66 45.72
N SER A 53 -41.04 16.57 45.49
CA SER A 53 -39.99 16.02 46.37
C SER A 53 -39.86 14.51 46.58
N THR A 54 -38.69 13.97 46.22
CA THR A 54 -37.70 13.61 47.24
C THR A 54 -36.33 13.37 46.58
N LYS A 55 -35.32 14.09 47.02
CA LYS A 55 -33.90 13.87 46.77
C LYS A 55 -33.46 12.57 47.44
N SER A 56 -32.70 11.74 46.71
CA SER A 56 -31.68 10.94 47.35
C SER A 56 -30.42 10.91 46.50
N HIS A 57 -29.36 11.45 47.07
CA HIS A 57 -28.00 11.38 46.58
C HIS A 57 -27.54 9.92 46.47
N TYR A 58 -27.01 9.54 45.31
CA TYR A 58 -25.96 8.54 45.23
C TYR A 58 -24.91 9.02 44.20
N LYS A 59 -23.75 9.43 44.73
CA LYS A 59 -22.52 9.61 43.95
C LYS A 59 -22.02 8.23 43.61
N SER A 60 -21.93 7.92 42.31
CA SER A 60 -21.03 6.89 41.80
C SER A 60 -20.32 7.50 40.59
N GLY A 61 -19.02 7.74 40.76
CA GLY A 61 -18.16 8.10 39.65
C GLY A 61 -17.98 6.89 38.74
N GLY A 62 -18.48 6.98 37.55
CA GLY A 62 -18.25 6.05 36.46
C GLY A 62 -17.98 6.88 35.21
N ASN A 63 -16.98 6.49 34.47
CA ASN A 63 -16.44 7.16 33.32
C ASN A 63 -17.51 7.50 32.27
N ASP A 64 -17.76 8.79 32.08
CA ASP A 64 -18.72 9.33 31.10
C ASP A 64 -18.29 9.11 29.61
N GLU A 65 -17.10 8.52 29.36
CA GLU A 65 -16.61 8.25 28.00
C GLU A 65 -17.20 6.98 27.36
N ASP A 66 -17.66 6.01 28.17
CA ASP A 66 -18.20 4.74 27.65
C ASP A 66 -19.71 4.81 27.30
N ASP A 67 -20.43 5.78 27.85
CA ASP A 67 -21.88 5.96 27.62
C ASP A 67 -22.21 6.80 26.37
N GLU A 68 -21.26 7.55 25.79
CA GLU A 68 -21.45 8.27 24.55
C GLU A 68 -21.39 7.35 23.34
N ASP A 69 -20.56 6.30 23.37
CA ASP A 69 -20.43 5.32 22.27
C ASP A 69 -21.72 4.48 22.08
N ASP A 70 -22.48 4.19 23.15
CA ASP A 70 -23.73 3.40 23.10
C ASP A 70 -24.94 4.21 22.58
N ARG A 71 -24.90 5.55 22.66
CA ARG A 71 -25.96 6.41 22.12
C ARG A 71 -25.87 6.65 20.62
N ASP A 72 -24.66 6.60 20.08
CA ASP A 72 -24.43 6.75 18.63
C ASP A 72 -24.86 5.53 17.81
N GLU A 73 -24.93 4.33 18.41
CA GLU A 73 -25.40 3.13 17.70
C GLU A 73 -26.91 3.12 17.42
N LYS A 74 -27.73 3.82 18.20
CA LYS A 74 -29.21 3.77 18.09
C LYS A 74 -29.81 4.69 17.01
N HIS A 75 -29.03 5.60 16.43
CA HIS A 75 -29.51 6.55 15.40
C HIS A 75 -28.86 6.35 14.01
N VAL A 76 -28.55 5.12 13.63
CA VAL A 76 -28.05 4.81 12.29
C VAL A 76 -29.20 4.88 11.27
N GLY A 77 -29.50 6.06 10.80
CA GLY A 77 -30.37 6.26 9.62
C GLY A 77 -29.75 5.67 8.37
N ASN A 78 -30.57 5.38 7.37
CA ASN A 78 -30.21 4.78 6.08
C ASN A 78 -29.31 5.72 5.23
N THR A 79 -28.07 5.96 5.68
CA THR A 79 -27.12 6.86 5.00
C THR A 79 -26.35 6.07 3.94
N GLN A 80 -26.62 6.38 2.68
CA GLN A 80 -25.86 5.83 1.54
C GLN A 80 -24.42 6.35 1.59
N SER A 81 -23.44 5.56 1.10
CA SER A 81 -22.06 6.03 0.97
C SER A 81 -21.99 7.23 0.01
N ILE A 82 -21.04 8.13 0.25
CA ILE A 82 -20.78 9.25 -0.67
C ILE A 82 -20.52 8.70 -2.07
N PHE A 83 -19.77 7.60 -2.17
CA PHE A 83 -19.46 6.95 -3.44
C PHE A 83 -20.73 6.42 -4.13
N SER A 84 -21.61 5.72 -3.42
CA SER A 84 -22.85 5.16 -4.01
C SER A 84 -23.88 6.23 -4.39
N SER A 85 -23.82 7.42 -3.80
CA SER A 85 -24.69 8.56 -4.16
C SER A 85 -24.25 9.30 -5.43
N MET A 86 -23.00 9.09 -5.90
CA MET A 86 -22.51 9.72 -7.12
C MET A 86 -23.08 9.04 -8.37
N SER A 87 -23.21 9.80 -9.48
CA SER A 87 -23.49 9.24 -10.81
C SER A 87 -22.38 8.27 -11.24
N LEU A 88 -22.71 7.28 -12.06
CA LEU A 88 -21.74 6.28 -12.53
C LEU A 88 -20.51 6.92 -13.19
N GLN A 89 -20.72 7.91 -14.04
CA GLN A 89 -19.62 8.65 -14.69
C GLN A 89 -18.68 9.28 -13.65
N ARG A 90 -19.25 9.96 -12.65
CA ARG A 90 -18.46 10.60 -11.60
C ARG A 90 -17.69 9.57 -10.74
N ARG A 91 -18.29 8.39 -10.45
CA ARG A 91 -17.58 7.30 -9.76
C ARG A 91 -16.37 6.84 -10.55
N ILE A 92 -16.52 6.59 -11.85
CA ILE A 92 -15.44 6.15 -12.74
C ILE A 92 -14.33 7.20 -12.76
N LEU A 93 -14.67 8.48 -12.99
CA LEU A 93 -13.68 9.56 -13.08
C LEU A 93 -12.95 9.82 -11.76
N THR A 94 -13.66 9.74 -10.62
CA THR A 94 -13.03 9.81 -9.28
C THR A 94 -12.06 8.66 -9.06
N MET A 95 -12.47 7.43 -9.37
CA MET A 95 -11.58 6.27 -9.24
C MET A 95 -10.40 6.33 -10.21
N SER A 96 -10.59 6.84 -11.43
CA SER A 96 -9.50 7.06 -12.39
C SER A 96 -8.48 8.08 -11.88
N ALA A 97 -8.93 9.18 -11.27
CA ALA A 97 -8.06 10.19 -10.66
C ALA A 97 -7.20 9.59 -9.54
N LEU A 98 -7.81 8.84 -8.63
CA LEU A 98 -7.11 8.15 -7.53
C LEU A 98 -6.19 7.05 -8.06
N SER A 99 -6.61 6.33 -9.09
CA SER A 99 -5.83 5.29 -9.76
C SER A 99 -4.59 5.84 -10.45
N LEU A 100 -4.69 6.96 -11.17
CA LEU A 100 -3.53 7.62 -11.77
C LEU A 100 -2.55 8.13 -10.71
N SER A 101 -3.06 8.66 -9.60
CA SER A 101 -2.22 9.13 -8.50
C SER A 101 -1.41 8.02 -7.87
N ILE A 102 -2.04 6.88 -7.54
CA ILE A 102 -1.32 5.73 -6.97
C ILE A 102 -0.40 5.08 -8.00
N PHE A 103 -0.80 5.07 -9.28
CA PHE A 103 0.00 4.53 -10.38
C PHE A 103 1.35 5.23 -10.47
N ILE A 104 1.38 6.56 -10.58
CA ILE A 104 2.66 7.30 -10.67
C ILE A 104 3.46 7.19 -9.38
N GLY A 105 2.83 7.30 -8.19
CA GLY A 105 3.52 7.19 -6.91
C GLY A 105 4.17 5.83 -6.68
N SER A 106 3.55 4.74 -7.16
CA SER A 106 4.09 3.39 -7.05
C SER A 106 5.07 3.05 -8.18
N LEU A 107 4.83 3.54 -9.40
CA LEU A 107 5.71 3.35 -10.54
C LEU A 107 7.12 3.91 -10.26
N GLU A 108 7.18 5.10 -9.67
CA GLU A 108 8.44 5.78 -9.35
C GLU A 108 9.33 5.04 -8.34
N GLN A 109 8.79 4.10 -7.59
CA GLN A 109 9.58 3.25 -6.71
C GLN A 109 10.45 2.26 -7.48
N THR A 110 10.06 1.89 -8.69
CA THR A 110 10.67 0.80 -9.45
C THR A 110 11.20 1.21 -10.82
N ILE A 111 10.68 2.29 -11.42
CA ILE A 111 11.02 2.70 -12.79
C ILE A 111 12.51 3.03 -12.98
N VAL A 112 13.13 3.59 -11.94
CA VAL A 112 14.55 3.98 -11.98
C VAL A 112 15.46 2.77 -12.10
N ALA A 113 15.05 1.59 -11.62
CA ALA A 113 15.87 0.39 -11.61
C ALA A 113 16.40 0.01 -13.02
N GLY A 114 15.57 0.20 -14.06
CA GLY A 114 15.94 -0.04 -15.46
C GLY A 114 16.93 0.96 -16.03
N SER A 115 17.09 2.12 -15.41
CA SER A 115 17.90 3.24 -15.91
C SER A 115 19.19 3.46 -15.11
N LEU A 116 19.36 2.78 -13.98
CA LEU A 116 20.51 2.97 -13.10
C LEU A 116 21.87 2.89 -13.80
N PRO A 117 22.15 1.89 -14.68
CA PRO A 117 23.44 1.81 -15.36
C PRO A 117 23.72 3.03 -16.23
N ALA A 118 22.75 3.48 -17.04
CA ALA A 118 22.90 4.64 -17.92
C ALA A 118 23.10 5.96 -17.14
N ILE A 119 22.41 6.11 -16.01
CA ILE A 119 22.58 7.27 -15.12
C ILE A 119 23.99 7.26 -14.50
N ALA A 120 24.45 6.10 -14.06
CA ALA A 120 25.78 5.94 -13.47
C ALA A 120 26.90 6.27 -14.46
N GLU A 121 26.76 5.83 -15.70
CA GLU A 121 27.68 6.12 -16.79
C GLU A 121 27.71 7.63 -17.11
N HIS A 122 26.51 8.25 -17.21
CA HIS A 122 26.37 9.67 -17.52
C HIS A 122 27.06 10.56 -16.50
N PHE A 123 26.89 10.29 -15.20
CA PHE A 123 27.47 11.09 -14.13
C PHE A 123 28.83 10.58 -13.64
N LYS A 124 29.34 9.48 -14.16
CA LYS A 124 30.58 8.80 -13.71
C LYS A 124 30.63 8.59 -12.19
N ALA A 125 29.49 8.23 -11.59
CA ALA A 125 29.29 8.20 -10.15
C ALA A 125 28.71 6.85 -9.67
N LEU A 126 29.40 5.75 -9.99
CA LEU A 126 28.97 4.37 -9.63
C LEU A 126 28.74 4.19 -8.13
N GLY A 127 29.57 4.80 -7.27
CA GLY A 127 29.43 4.69 -5.81
C GLY A 127 28.14 5.29 -5.24
N SER A 128 27.51 6.23 -5.96
CA SER A 128 26.31 6.93 -5.49
C SER A 128 25.02 6.46 -6.14
N ILE A 129 25.08 5.48 -7.02
CA ILE A 129 23.94 5.02 -7.84
C ILE A 129 22.76 4.54 -7.00
N ASN A 130 23.03 3.84 -5.90
CA ASN A 130 21.99 3.31 -5.02
C ASN A 130 21.18 4.42 -4.33
N TRP A 131 21.79 5.60 -4.14
CA TRP A 131 21.13 6.75 -3.52
C TRP A 131 19.97 7.30 -4.33
N ILE A 132 19.93 7.04 -5.64
CA ILE A 132 18.83 7.48 -6.51
C ILE A 132 17.51 6.82 -6.09
N ALA A 133 17.53 5.52 -5.82
CA ALA A 133 16.34 4.80 -5.34
C ALA A 133 16.13 4.97 -3.83
N THR A 134 17.22 4.87 -3.04
CA THR A 134 17.15 4.91 -1.58
C THR A 134 16.65 6.24 -1.04
N SER A 135 17.12 7.38 -1.59
CA SER A 135 16.67 8.70 -1.14
C SER A 135 15.17 8.94 -1.33
N PHE A 136 14.62 8.46 -2.44
CA PHE A 136 13.17 8.48 -2.68
C PHE A 136 12.41 7.64 -1.67
N LEU A 137 12.83 6.39 -1.44
CA LEU A 137 12.17 5.48 -0.49
C LEU A 137 12.26 5.99 0.95
N LEU A 138 13.42 6.52 1.36
CA LEU A 138 13.61 7.11 2.69
C LEU A 138 12.65 8.28 2.91
N ALA A 139 12.65 9.25 2.00
CA ALA A 139 11.80 10.43 2.10
C ALA A 139 10.31 10.04 2.08
N SER A 140 9.94 9.13 1.20
CA SER A 140 8.55 8.65 1.10
C SER A 140 8.12 7.95 2.38
N THR A 141 8.90 7.02 2.92
CA THR A 141 8.54 6.25 4.11
C THR A 141 8.44 7.13 5.35
N ALA A 142 9.39 8.04 5.55
CA ALA A 142 9.42 8.92 6.72
C ALA A 142 8.22 9.89 6.78
N MET A 143 7.70 10.32 5.62
CA MET A 143 6.59 11.27 5.53
C MET A 143 5.20 10.62 5.56
N GLN A 144 5.07 9.32 5.30
CA GLN A 144 3.77 8.63 5.21
C GLN A 144 2.86 8.85 6.43
N PRO A 145 3.30 8.71 7.70
CA PRO A 145 2.42 8.88 8.84
C PRO A 145 1.89 10.31 8.98
N LEU A 146 2.69 11.31 8.57
CA LEU A 146 2.32 12.72 8.68
C LEU A 146 1.15 13.11 7.78
N TYR A 147 1.07 12.55 6.58
CA TYR A 147 0.04 12.92 5.62
C TYR A 147 -1.38 12.59 6.11
N GLY A 148 -1.53 11.57 6.94
CA GLY A 148 -2.81 11.31 7.62
C GLY A 148 -3.26 12.52 8.39
N ARG A 149 -2.42 13.00 9.29
CA ARG A 149 -2.74 14.14 10.16
C ARG A 149 -2.83 15.47 9.41
N LEU A 150 -1.89 15.73 8.50
CA LEU A 150 -1.96 16.93 7.66
C LEU A 150 -3.26 17.00 6.86
N SER A 151 -3.75 15.87 6.37
CA SER A 151 -5.01 15.83 5.62
C SER A 151 -6.25 16.01 6.50
N ASP A 152 -6.19 15.64 7.80
CA ASP A 152 -7.24 15.98 8.78
C ASP A 152 -7.34 17.49 9.01
N ILE A 153 -6.19 18.16 9.06
CA ILE A 153 -6.10 19.59 9.36
C ILE A 153 -6.42 20.47 8.14
N PHE A 154 -5.78 20.19 7.00
CA PHE A 154 -5.88 21.04 5.80
C PHE A 154 -7.00 20.65 4.86
N GLY A 155 -7.44 19.39 4.91
CA GLY A 155 -8.38 18.78 3.99
C GLY A 155 -7.71 17.72 3.10
N ARG A 156 -8.48 16.69 2.71
CA ARG A 156 -7.97 15.53 1.95
C ARG A 156 -7.46 15.92 0.57
N ILE A 157 -8.27 16.71 -0.14
CA ILE A 157 -8.00 17.11 -1.53
C ILE A 157 -6.83 18.09 -1.57
N GLU A 158 -6.84 19.09 -0.72
CA GLU A 158 -5.81 20.12 -0.65
C GLU A 158 -4.44 19.50 -0.34
N THR A 159 -4.39 18.57 0.61
CA THR A 159 -3.15 17.87 0.97
C THR A 159 -2.69 16.93 -0.15
N LEU A 160 -3.61 16.24 -0.82
CA LEU A 160 -3.27 15.38 -1.96
C LEU A 160 -2.71 16.19 -3.13
N ILE A 161 -3.33 17.32 -3.47
CA ILE A 161 -2.84 18.23 -4.53
C ILE A 161 -1.49 18.82 -4.17
N ALA A 162 -1.31 19.29 -2.92
CA ALA A 162 -0.02 19.80 -2.46
C ALA A 162 1.07 18.72 -2.59
N GLY A 163 0.79 17.49 -2.16
CA GLY A 163 1.71 16.36 -2.33
C GLY A 163 2.01 16.04 -3.79
N LEU A 164 1.00 16.09 -4.67
CA LEU A 164 1.17 15.90 -6.11
C LEU A 164 2.08 16.99 -6.71
N LEU A 165 1.88 18.26 -6.35
CA LEU A 165 2.72 19.36 -6.83
C LEU A 165 4.17 19.21 -6.37
N VAL A 166 4.41 18.82 -5.11
CA VAL A 166 5.76 18.53 -4.59
C VAL A 166 6.38 17.35 -5.36
N PHE A 167 5.60 16.30 -5.62
CA PHE A 167 6.04 15.14 -6.40
C PHE A 167 6.47 15.55 -7.82
N LEU A 168 5.65 16.33 -8.53
CA LEU A 168 5.94 16.79 -9.89
C LEU A 168 7.15 17.75 -9.92
N ALA A 169 7.28 18.62 -8.93
CA ALA A 169 8.46 19.48 -8.80
C ALA A 169 9.74 18.65 -8.64
N GLY A 170 9.72 17.62 -7.77
CA GLY A 170 10.83 16.68 -7.61
C GLY A 170 11.15 15.90 -8.88
N ALA A 171 10.11 15.47 -9.63
CA ALA A 171 10.28 14.81 -10.93
C ALA A 171 10.94 15.74 -11.96
N ALA A 172 10.49 16.98 -12.04
CA ALA A 172 11.08 17.99 -12.94
C ALA A 172 12.56 18.25 -12.60
N VAL A 173 12.89 18.42 -11.32
CA VAL A 173 14.28 18.62 -10.86
C VAL A 173 15.13 17.38 -11.18
N SER A 174 14.62 16.18 -10.94
CA SER A 174 15.32 14.92 -11.24
C SER A 174 15.59 14.75 -12.74
N GLY A 175 14.61 15.05 -13.60
CA GLY A 175 14.78 14.98 -15.05
C GLY A 175 15.74 16.03 -15.61
N ALA A 176 15.78 17.23 -15.00
CA ALA A 176 16.68 18.33 -15.38
C ALA A 176 18.07 18.24 -14.71
N ALA A 177 18.36 17.18 -13.94
CA ALA A 177 19.58 17.09 -13.16
C ALA A 177 20.85 17.18 -14.02
N SER A 178 21.77 18.07 -13.60
CA SER A 178 23.11 18.27 -14.16
C SER A 178 24.21 17.59 -13.33
N SER A 179 23.89 17.16 -12.11
CA SER A 179 24.80 16.46 -11.21
C SER A 179 24.09 15.34 -10.45
N MET A 180 24.84 14.35 -9.98
CA MET A 180 24.30 13.27 -9.13
C MET A 180 23.66 13.82 -7.85
N GLY A 181 24.25 14.84 -7.22
CA GLY A 181 23.69 15.49 -6.04
C GLY A 181 22.32 16.15 -6.32
N MET A 182 22.17 16.83 -7.46
CA MET A 182 20.90 17.42 -7.88
C MET A 182 19.85 16.34 -8.13
N LEU A 183 20.23 15.23 -8.77
CA LEU A 183 19.34 14.09 -8.99
C LEU A 183 18.86 13.49 -7.67
N ILE A 184 19.77 13.23 -6.72
CA ILE A 184 19.42 12.70 -5.39
C ILE A 184 18.52 13.68 -4.63
N GLY A 185 18.82 14.99 -4.66
CA GLY A 185 17.98 16.02 -4.06
C GLY A 185 16.57 16.05 -4.67
N GLY A 186 16.46 15.97 -6.01
CA GLY A 186 15.19 15.84 -6.71
C GLY A 186 14.41 14.61 -6.30
N ARG A 187 15.09 13.47 -6.10
CA ARG A 187 14.48 12.22 -5.61
C ARG A 187 13.95 12.34 -4.18
N VAL A 188 14.65 13.06 -3.29
CA VAL A 188 14.13 13.36 -1.94
C VAL A 188 12.82 14.14 -2.05
N VAL A 189 12.80 15.24 -2.81
CA VAL A 189 11.59 16.08 -3.00
C VAL A 189 10.46 15.26 -3.62
N GLN A 190 10.76 14.44 -4.62
CA GLN A 190 9.78 13.56 -5.27
C GLN A 190 9.22 12.53 -4.28
N GLY A 191 10.07 11.94 -3.42
CA GLY A 191 9.66 11.01 -2.36
C GLY A 191 8.73 11.64 -1.31
N LEU A 192 9.02 12.89 -0.89
CA LEU A 192 8.13 13.65 -0.01
C LEU A 192 6.71 13.75 -0.60
N GLY A 193 6.58 14.07 -1.89
CA GLY A 193 5.29 14.15 -2.57
C GLY A 193 4.63 12.78 -2.79
N ALA A 194 5.40 11.76 -3.16
CA ALA A 194 4.90 10.40 -3.42
C ALA A 194 4.21 9.79 -2.21
N SER A 195 4.68 10.08 -1.00
CA SER A 195 4.07 9.61 0.24
C SER A 195 2.61 10.06 0.40
N ALA A 196 2.26 11.28 -0.06
CA ALA A 196 0.88 11.75 -0.10
C ALA A 196 0.05 10.93 -1.10
N LEU A 197 0.57 10.70 -2.31
CA LEU A 197 -0.13 9.94 -3.35
C LEU A 197 -0.44 8.50 -2.91
N ILE A 198 0.51 7.84 -2.25
CA ILE A 198 0.36 6.45 -1.79
C ILE A 198 -0.58 6.36 -0.58
N SER A 199 -0.44 7.26 0.40
CA SER A 199 -1.18 7.19 1.66
C SER A 199 -2.58 7.78 1.55
N LEU A 200 -2.75 8.98 0.98
CA LEU A 200 -4.02 9.68 0.97
C LEU A 200 -5.03 9.08 -0.01
N VAL A 201 -4.59 8.43 -1.08
CA VAL A 201 -5.51 7.68 -1.96
C VAL A 201 -6.25 6.61 -1.17
N MET A 202 -5.56 5.85 -0.31
CA MET A 202 -6.19 4.84 0.55
C MET A 202 -7.13 5.47 1.58
N VAL A 203 -6.74 6.62 2.16
CA VAL A 203 -7.58 7.38 3.10
C VAL A 203 -8.85 7.87 2.42
N ILE A 204 -8.73 8.52 1.26
CA ILE A 204 -9.88 9.06 0.52
C ILE A 204 -10.86 7.95 0.15
N VAL A 205 -10.36 6.82 -0.36
CA VAL A 205 -11.22 5.66 -0.67
C VAL A 205 -11.96 5.18 0.58
N SER A 206 -11.30 5.18 1.74
CA SER A 206 -11.93 4.75 2.98
C SER A 206 -13.01 5.71 3.50
N GLU A 207 -12.91 7.00 3.20
CA GLU A 207 -13.89 8.01 3.60
C GLU A 207 -15.10 8.11 2.67
N ILE A 208 -14.90 7.93 1.36
CA ILE A 208 -16.02 8.01 0.40
C ILE A 208 -16.89 6.75 0.38
N SER A 209 -16.44 5.64 0.99
CA SER A 209 -17.08 4.33 0.90
C SER A 209 -17.42 3.74 2.26
N ILE A 210 -18.53 3.00 2.33
CA ILE A 210 -18.82 2.12 3.47
C ILE A 210 -17.87 0.91 3.46
N GLU A 211 -17.68 0.27 4.60
CA GLU A 211 -16.69 -0.80 4.77
C GLU A 211 -16.80 -1.94 3.74
N ARG A 212 -18.02 -2.32 3.36
CA ARG A 212 -18.24 -3.32 2.30
C ARG A 212 -17.84 -2.87 0.90
N GLU A 213 -18.14 -1.62 0.53
CA GLU A 213 -17.73 -1.05 -0.77
C GLU A 213 -16.22 -0.80 -0.79
N ARG A 214 -15.67 -0.36 0.35
CA ARG A 214 -14.25 -0.10 0.57
C ARG A 214 -13.39 -1.29 0.16
N ALA A 215 -13.80 -2.52 0.53
CA ALA A 215 -13.11 -3.74 0.15
C ALA A 215 -12.89 -3.87 -1.37
N LYS A 216 -13.87 -3.48 -2.18
CA LYS A 216 -13.74 -3.50 -3.65
C LYS A 216 -12.83 -2.39 -4.17
N LEU A 217 -13.02 -1.17 -3.67
CA LEU A 217 -12.32 0.00 -4.19
C LEU A 217 -10.83 -0.06 -3.85
N THR A 218 -10.50 -0.43 -2.61
CA THR A 218 -9.11 -0.61 -2.18
C THR A 218 -8.41 -1.77 -2.89
N SER A 219 -9.16 -2.81 -3.28
CA SER A 219 -8.64 -3.91 -4.10
C SER A 219 -8.19 -3.45 -5.47
N VAL A 220 -8.99 -2.59 -6.13
CA VAL A 220 -8.62 -2.00 -7.43
C VAL A 220 -7.33 -1.17 -7.29
N ILE A 221 -7.23 -0.35 -6.23
CA ILE A 221 -6.03 0.44 -5.95
C ILE A 221 -4.81 -0.45 -5.72
N ALA A 222 -4.96 -1.53 -4.94
CA ALA A 222 -3.86 -2.47 -4.70
C ALA A 222 -3.40 -3.19 -5.98
N ALA A 223 -4.33 -3.53 -6.87
CA ALA A 223 -4.01 -4.13 -8.16
C ALA A 223 -3.24 -3.17 -9.08
N ILE A 224 -3.61 -1.89 -9.08
CA ILE A 224 -2.88 -0.86 -9.84
C ILE A 224 -1.48 -0.69 -9.27
N TRP A 225 -1.33 -0.68 -7.94
CA TRP A 225 -0.02 -0.61 -7.29
C TRP A 225 0.88 -1.79 -7.71
N ALA A 226 0.35 -3.01 -7.70
CA ALA A 226 1.09 -4.19 -8.11
C ALA A 226 1.45 -4.17 -9.60
N ALA A 227 0.52 -3.75 -10.48
CA ALA A 227 0.79 -3.60 -11.91
C ALA A 227 1.89 -2.54 -12.19
N SER A 228 1.86 -1.42 -11.46
CA SER A 228 2.88 -0.37 -11.56
C SER A 228 4.27 -0.88 -11.22
N SER A 229 4.38 -1.78 -10.22
CA SER A 229 5.66 -2.36 -9.80
C SER A 229 6.33 -3.18 -10.90
N VAL A 230 5.54 -3.82 -11.77
CA VAL A 230 6.05 -4.56 -12.93
C VAL A 230 6.38 -3.64 -14.09
N LEU A 231 5.50 -2.67 -14.36
CA LEU A 231 5.68 -1.74 -15.47
C LEU A 231 6.91 -0.83 -15.27
N GLY A 232 7.30 -0.58 -14.01
CA GLY A 232 8.43 0.29 -13.69
C GLY A 232 9.73 -0.11 -14.40
N PRO A 233 10.32 -1.27 -14.13
CA PRO A 233 11.58 -1.67 -14.77
C PRO A 233 11.49 -1.76 -16.30
N VAL A 234 10.33 -2.18 -16.83
CA VAL A 234 10.10 -2.27 -18.28
C VAL A 234 10.11 -0.88 -18.91
N LEU A 235 9.31 0.05 -18.40
CA LEU A 235 9.27 1.42 -18.90
C LEU A 235 10.61 2.14 -18.69
N GLY A 236 11.26 1.92 -17.53
CA GLY A 236 12.59 2.45 -17.28
C GLY A 236 13.62 2.00 -18.30
N GLY A 237 13.61 0.73 -18.67
CA GLY A 237 14.48 0.17 -19.74
C GLY A 237 14.16 0.74 -21.12
N VAL A 238 12.87 0.84 -21.47
CA VAL A 238 12.43 1.40 -22.78
C VAL A 238 12.80 2.88 -22.88
N PHE A 239 12.52 3.68 -21.85
CA PHE A 239 12.88 5.11 -21.89
C PHE A 239 14.38 5.33 -21.97
N THR A 240 15.17 4.52 -21.29
CA THR A 240 16.64 4.64 -21.32
C THR A 240 17.21 4.40 -22.72
N GLN A 241 16.56 3.56 -23.54
CA GLN A 241 16.96 3.26 -24.91
C GLN A 241 16.42 4.26 -25.95
N SER A 242 15.50 5.16 -25.56
CA SER A 242 14.95 6.19 -26.43
C SER A 242 15.90 7.38 -26.61
N ASP A 243 15.69 8.21 -27.63
CA ASP A 243 16.49 9.40 -27.96
C ASP A 243 16.57 10.42 -26.81
N GLY A 244 15.55 10.48 -25.94
CA GLY A 244 15.55 11.32 -24.74
C GLY A 244 16.32 10.76 -23.55
N GLY A 245 16.75 9.50 -23.63
CA GLY A 245 17.55 8.82 -22.63
C GLY A 245 16.84 8.67 -21.27
N TRP A 246 17.64 8.42 -20.23
CA TRP A 246 17.17 8.19 -18.85
C TRP A 246 16.32 9.32 -18.25
N ARG A 247 16.42 10.55 -18.79
CA ARG A 247 15.65 11.71 -18.27
C ARG A 247 14.15 11.53 -18.43
N TRP A 248 13.70 10.81 -19.45
CA TRP A 248 12.28 10.51 -19.67
C TRP A 248 11.67 9.65 -18.58
N VAL A 249 12.47 8.90 -17.82
CA VAL A 249 12.02 8.16 -16.64
C VAL A 249 11.33 9.09 -15.63
N PHE A 250 11.85 10.31 -15.48
CA PHE A 250 11.30 11.31 -14.57
C PHE A 250 10.25 12.20 -15.25
N TYR A 251 10.50 12.62 -16.49
CA TYR A 251 9.58 13.49 -17.21
C TYR A 251 8.24 12.85 -17.54
N PHE A 252 8.17 11.53 -17.69
CA PHE A 252 6.93 10.79 -17.89
C PHE A 252 5.90 11.05 -16.78
N SER A 253 6.36 11.26 -15.55
CA SER A 253 5.48 11.55 -14.40
C SER A 253 4.79 12.92 -14.51
N LEU A 254 5.32 13.87 -15.28
CA LEU A 254 4.75 15.22 -15.39
C LEU A 254 3.40 15.23 -16.11
N PRO A 255 3.25 14.69 -17.35
CA PRO A 255 1.96 14.67 -18.02
C PRO A 255 0.94 13.77 -17.32
N VAL A 256 1.35 12.60 -16.82
CA VAL A 256 0.43 11.67 -16.13
C VAL A 256 -0.04 12.25 -14.80
N GLY A 257 0.86 12.85 -14.02
CA GLY A 257 0.51 13.51 -12.76
C GLY A 257 -0.30 14.79 -12.98
N GLY A 258 0.00 15.57 -14.03
CA GLY A 258 -0.81 16.71 -14.43
C GLY A 258 -2.26 16.31 -14.74
N LEU A 259 -2.44 15.22 -15.51
CA LEU A 259 -3.77 14.67 -15.80
C LEU A 259 -4.47 14.18 -14.52
N ALA A 260 -3.77 13.49 -13.63
CA ALA A 260 -4.30 13.09 -12.34
C ALA A 260 -4.77 14.29 -11.51
N GLY A 261 -3.96 15.36 -11.46
CA GLY A 261 -4.29 16.60 -10.76
C GLY A 261 -5.55 17.29 -11.31
N ILE A 262 -5.67 17.37 -12.64
CA ILE A 262 -6.87 17.90 -13.31
C ILE A 262 -8.11 17.08 -12.92
N PHE A 263 -8.03 15.76 -12.95
CA PHE A 263 -9.13 14.88 -12.59
C PHE A 263 -9.50 15.01 -11.11
N ILE A 264 -8.51 15.12 -10.20
CA ILE A 264 -8.75 15.35 -8.77
C ILE A 264 -9.54 16.64 -8.57
N VAL A 265 -9.10 17.75 -9.16
CA VAL A 265 -9.72 19.07 -8.97
C VAL A 265 -11.15 19.10 -9.49
N ILE A 266 -11.42 18.47 -10.65
CA ILE A 266 -12.73 18.53 -11.30
C ILE A 266 -13.73 17.55 -10.64
N PHE A 267 -13.32 16.33 -10.39
CA PHE A 267 -14.26 15.24 -10.05
C PHE A 267 -14.30 14.87 -8.57
N LEU A 268 -13.20 15.07 -7.83
CA LEU A 268 -13.15 14.77 -6.41
C LEU A 268 -13.65 15.98 -5.60
N ARG A 269 -14.80 15.82 -4.95
CA ARG A 269 -15.38 16.84 -4.07
C ARG A 269 -15.64 16.25 -2.71
N LEU A 270 -14.86 16.64 -1.72
CA LEU A 270 -15.00 16.27 -0.32
C LEU A 270 -15.22 17.52 0.54
N PRO A 271 -15.87 17.38 1.70
CA PRO A 271 -16.01 18.47 2.66
C PRO A 271 -14.65 19.06 3.01
N ARG A 272 -14.57 20.38 3.08
CA ARG A 272 -13.36 21.12 3.44
C ARG A 272 -13.46 21.61 4.88
N PRO A 273 -12.40 21.46 5.70
CA PRO A 273 -12.36 22.12 6.99
C PRO A 273 -12.42 23.64 6.81
N ARG A 274 -13.35 24.30 7.53
CA ARG A 274 -13.61 25.75 7.39
C ARG A 274 -12.68 26.63 8.23
N ASP A 275 -11.80 26.05 9.03
CA ASP A 275 -10.87 26.80 9.86
C ASP A 275 -9.95 27.73 9.05
N SER A 276 -9.63 28.91 9.63
CA SER A 276 -8.65 29.82 9.06
C SER A 276 -7.28 29.14 8.98
N PHE A 277 -6.49 29.47 7.94
CA PHE A 277 -5.15 28.93 7.70
C PHE A 277 -4.24 29.02 8.94
N TRP A 278 -4.24 30.16 9.64
CA TRP A 278 -3.44 30.33 10.86
C TRP A 278 -3.89 29.45 12.02
N LYS A 279 -5.21 29.18 12.16
CA LYS A 279 -5.71 28.20 13.14
C LYS A 279 -5.25 26.79 12.81
N LYS A 280 -5.30 26.42 11.51
CA LYS A 280 -4.82 25.11 11.03
C LYS A 280 -3.32 24.93 11.31
N LEU A 281 -2.51 25.95 11.05
CA LEU A 281 -1.08 25.90 11.27
C LEU A 281 -0.71 25.68 12.76
N ARG A 282 -1.47 26.29 13.69
CA ARG A 282 -1.29 26.10 15.14
C ARG A 282 -1.68 24.71 15.65
N ARG A 283 -2.45 23.94 14.87
CA ARG A 283 -2.83 22.55 15.19
C ARG A 283 -1.76 21.53 14.84
N ILE A 284 -0.73 21.96 14.05
CA ILE A 284 0.36 21.06 13.67
C ILE A 284 1.29 20.89 14.86
N ASP A 285 1.58 19.64 15.20
CA ASP A 285 2.66 19.28 16.10
C ASP A 285 4.01 19.29 15.37
N PHE A 286 4.61 20.48 15.25
CA PHE A 286 5.92 20.61 14.59
C PHE A 286 7.03 19.86 15.33
N ALA A 287 6.97 19.81 16.68
CA ALA A 287 7.98 19.10 17.47
C ALA A 287 7.90 17.59 17.23
N GLY A 288 6.71 17.00 17.38
CA GLY A 288 6.49 15.58 17.05
C GLY A 288 6.86 15.24 15.61
N MET A 289 6.53 16.13 14.65
CA MET A 289 6.88 15.95 13.24
C MET A 289 8.39 15.85 13.02
N VAL A 290 9.17 16.80 13.56
CA VAL A 290 10.64 16.81 13.41
C VAL A 290 11.28 15.62 14.09
N ILE A 291 10.83 15.28 15.30
CA ILE A 291 11.36 14.13 16.06
C ILE A 291 11.04 12.82 15.34
N MET A 292 9.78 12.63 14.87
CA MET A 292 9.38 11.42 14.15
C MET A 292 10.13 11.24 12.84
N VAL A 293 10.16 12.27 12.00
CA VAL A 293 10.85 12.22 10.70
C VAL A 293 12.36 12.03 10.91
N GLY A 294 12.96 12.77 11.84
CA GLY A 294 14.37 12.63 12.17
C GLY A 294 14.74 11.23 12.64
N GLY A 295 13.96 10.66 13.58
CA GLY A 295 14.15 9.30 14.06
C GLY A 295 13.96 8.23 12.97
N MET A 296 12.91 8.38 12.15
CA MET A 296 12.67 7.48 11.01
C MET A 296 13.80 7.55 9.98
N VAL A 297 14.25 8.75 9.61
CA VAL A 297 15.36 8.93 8.67
C VAL A 297 16.64 8.31 9.22
N MET A 298 16.97 8.51 10.51
CA MET A 298 18.14 7.89 11.13
C MET A 298 18.09 6.36 11.07
N VAL A 299 16.97 5.74 11.44
CA VAL A 299 16.79 4.28 11.38
C VAL A 299 16.90 3.78 9.95
N LEU A 300 16.22 4.42 8.99
CA LEU A 300 16.22 4.00 7.59
C LEU A 300 17.60 4.19 6.94
N LEU A 301 18.34 5.25 7.29
CA LEU A 301 19.74 5.45 6.86
C LEU A 301 20.65 4.36 7.43
N ALA A 302 20.53 4.04 8.73
CA ALA A 302 21.28 2.95 9.33
C ALA A 302 21.06 1.63 8.58
N LEU A 303 19.78 1.29 8.30
CA LEU A 303 19.41 0.08 7.56
C LEU A 303 19.90 0.10 6.11
N SER A 304 19.97 1.27 5.47
CA SER A 304 20.44 1.42 4.10
C SER A 304 21.95 1.24 3.97
N TYR A 305 22.70 1.68 4.98
CA TYR A 305 24.16 1.56 5.01
C TYR A 305 24.62 0.18 5.51
N ALA A 306 23.85 -0.43 6.43
CA ALA A 306 24.24 -1.64 7.13
C ALA A 306 24.40 -2.84 6.19
N GLY A 307 25.55 -3.51 6.27
CA GLY A 307 25.84 -4.73 5.51
C GLY A 307 26.16 -4.50 4.03
N LYS A 308 26.18 -3.24 3.59
CA LYS A 308 26.51 -2.86 2.22
C LYS A 308 27.73 -1.93 2.18
N ASP A 309 27.55 -0.68 2.57
CA ASP A 309 28.60 0.33 2.55
C ASP A 309 29.44 0.28 3.82
N TYR A 310 28.84 -0.12 4.94
CA TYR A 310 29.47 -0.27 6.25
C TYR A 310 29.07 -1.57 6.95
N PRO A 311 29.99 -2.21 7.70
CA PRO A 311 29.62 -3.35 8.54
C PRO A 311 28.66 -2.92 9.65
N TRP A 312 27.81 -3.84 10.11
CA TRP A 312 26.87 -3.60 11.21
C TRP A 312 27.53 -3.09 12.49
N SER A 313 28.79 -3.49 12.73
CA SER A 313 29.60 -3.07 13.87
C SER A 313 30.20 -1.68 13.73
N SER A 314 30.03 -1.00 12.61
CA SER A 314 30.58 0.35 12.41
C SER A 314 29.92 1.36 13.34
N ALA A 315 30.71 2.32 13.85
CA ALA A 315 30.21 3.38 14.72
C ALA A 315 29.08 4.18 14.06
N LEU A 316 29.16 4.44 12.74
CA LEU A 316 28.16 5.17 12.00
C LEU A 316 26.80 4.45 12.00
N VAL A 317 26.78 3.15 11.67
CA VAL A 317 25.54 2.36 11.64
C VAL A 317 24.94 2.23 13.03
N LEU A 318 25.77 1.91 14.03
CA LEU A 318 25.32 1.76 15.42
C LEU A 318 24.79 3.09 15.99
N CYS A 319 25.51 4.19 15.77
CA CYS A 319 25.03 5.51 16.22
C CYS A 319 23.70 5.89 15.56
N LEU A 320 23.58 5.77 14.24
CA LEU A 320 22.34 6.09 13.54
C LEU A 320 21.17 5.21 14.01
N LEU A 321 21.40 3.92 14.21
CA LEU A 321 20.38 2.98 14.66
C LEU A 321 19.95 3.27 16.11
N ILE A 322 20.92 3.36 17.04
CA ILE A 322 20.64 3.59 18.45
C ILE A 322 19.99 4.95 18.67
N PHE A 323 20.59 6.03 18.13
CA PHE A 323 20.02 7.37 18.26
C PHE A 323 18.66 7.47 17.56
N GLY A 324 18.49 6.84 16.39
CA GLY A 324 17.20 6.78 15.70
C GLY A 324 16.12 6.11 16.55
N ILE A 325 16.41 4.97 17.17
CA ILE A 325 15.48 4.28 18.09
C ILE A 325 15.20 5.13 19.34
N VAL A 326 16.22 5.75 19.93
CA VAL A 326 16.05 6.64 21.09
C VAL A 326 15.18 7.85 20.73
N VAL A 327 15.42 8.47 19.58
CA VAL A 327 14.60 9.61 19.09
C VAL A 327 13.15 9.20 18.84
N LEU A 328 12.90 8.01 18.26
CA LEU A 328 11.54 7.47 18.13
C LEU A 328 10.92 7.14 19.51
N GLY A 329 11.71 6.69 20.47
CA GLY A 329 11.25 6.53 21.86
C GLY A 329 10.85 7.87 22.49
N ILE A 330 11.65 8.92 22.29
CA ILE A 330 11.32 10.29 22.72
C ILE A 330 10.04 10.77 22.01
N PHE A 331 9.88 10.49 20.70
CA PHE A 331 8.65 10.79 19.97
C PHE A 331 7.42 10.18 20.67
N VAL A 332 7.45 8.90 21.05
CA VAL A 332 6.35 8.24 21.75
C VAL A 332 6.06 8.92 23.10
N LEU A 333 7.09 9.33 23.85
CA LEU A 333 6.92 10.05 25.12
C LEU A 333 6.33 11.45 24.92
N VAL A 334 6.76 12.16 23.89
CA VAL A 334 6.23 13.48 23.51
C VAL A 334 4.75 13.35 23.12
N GLU A 335 4.42 12.41 22.23
CA GLU A 335 3.06 12.13 21.78
C GLU A 335 2.11 11.75 22.93
N TRP A 336 2.62 11.08 23.97
CA TRP A 336 1.82 10.71 25.13
C TRP A 336 1.45 11.90 26.02
N LYS A 337 2.35 12.92 26.13
CA LYS A 337 2.21 13.97 27.18
C LYS A 337 1.87 15.36 26.65
N ILE A 338 2.24 15.70 25.40
CA ILE A 338 2.28 17.10 24.97
C ILE A 338 1.16 17.49 24.01
N PRO A 339 0.91 16.83 22.86
CA PRO A 339 0.01 17.36 21.86
C PRO A 339 -1.46 17.13 22.20
N LYS A 340 -2.27 18.17 21.96
CA LYS A 340 -3.75 18.05 21.97
C LYS A 340 -4.24 17.20 20.80
N GLU A 341 -3.52 17.24 19.69
CA GLU A 341 -3.82 16.51 18.46
C GLU A 341 -2.58 15.72 17.99
N PRO A 342 -2.33 14.53 18.57
CA PRO A 342 -1.13 13.73 18.28
C PRO A 342 -1.08 13.25 16.80
N ILE A 343 0.14 13.11 16.25
CA ILE A 343 0.38 12.55 14.92
C ILE A 343 -0.01 11.07 14.90
N VAL A 344 0.39 10.34 15.97
CA VAL A 344 0.07 8.93 16.17
C VAL A 344 -0.65 8.75 17.50
N PRO A 345 -1.99 8.78 17.54
CA PRO A 345 -2.73 8.62 18.78
C PRO A 345 -2.44 7.26 19.43
N LEU A 346 -1.79 7.23 20.60
CA LEU A 346 -1.44 5.99 21.30
C LEU A 346 -2.66 5.15 21.71
N ARG A 347 -3.85 5.77 21.78
CA ARG A 347 -5.12 5.06 21.99
C ARG A 347 -5.39 3.99 20.92
N LEU A 348 -4.87 4.15 19.69
CA LEU A 348 -5.01 3.15 18.63
C LEU A 348 -4.43 1.78 19.04
N PHE A 349 -3.35 1.77 19.81
CA PHE A 349 -2.68 0.54 20.25
C PHE A 349 -3.39 -0.16 21.42
N LYS A 350 -4.36 0.50 22.09
CA LYS A 350 -5.22 -0.15 23.09
C LYS A 350 -6.08 -1.26 22.46
N ASN A 351 -6.44 -1.11 21.18
CA ASN A 351 -7.17 -2.14 20.47
C ASN A 351 -6.20 -3.21 19.95
N ARG A 352 -6.39 -4.45 20.42
CA ARG A 352 -5.56 -5.60 20.06
C ARG A 352 -5.46 -5.82 18.55
N ASN A 353 -6.57 -5.69 17.82
CA ASN A 353 -6.58 -5.90 16.36
C ASN A 353 -5.72 -4.85 15.64
N VAL A 354 -5.72 -3.61 16.12
CA VAL A 354 -4.90 -2.53 15.56
C VAL A 354 -3.41 -2.83 15.75
N GLY A 355 -2.99 -3.15 16.98
CA GLY A 355 -1.61 -3.50 17.28
C GLY A 355 -1.12 -4.70 16.45
N LEU A 356 -1.93 -5.76 16.38
CA LEU A 356 -1.60 -6.96 15.59
C LEU A 356 -1.53 -6.66 14.08
N ALA A 357 -2.49 -5.90 13.53
CA ALA A 357 -2.51 -5.57 12.11
C ALA A 357 -1.32 -4.68 11.70
N LEU A 358 -0.95 -3.68 12.53
CA LEU A 358 0.23 -2.84 12.28
C LEU A 358 1.53 -3.65 12.37
N THR A 359 1.67 -4.52 13.36
CA THR A 359 2.83 -5.42 13.48
C THR A 359 2.90 -6.39 12.31
N GLN A 360 1.77 -6.96 11.90
CA GLN A 360 1.69 -7.85 10.74
C GLN A 360 2.15 -7.14 9.46
N GLN A 361 1.85 -5.84 9.29
CA GLN A 361 2.29 -5.07 8.13
C GLN A 361 3.82 -4.94 8.03
N ILE A 362 4.54 -4.88 9.14
CA ILE A 362 6.01 -4.88 9.13
C ILE A 362 6.53 -6.17 8.48
N PHE A 363 6.05 -7.32 8.92
CA PHE A 363 6.47 -8.60 8.35
C PHE A 363 5.96 -8.79 6.92
N MET A 364 4.75 -8.34 6.63
CA MET A 364 4.17 -8.39 5.30
C MET A 364 4.94 -7.50 4.30
N GLY A 365 5.45 -6.34 4.76
CA GLY A 365 6.33 -5.49 3.97
C GLY A 365 7.62 -6.22 3.56
N ALA A 366 8.29 -6.89 4.49
CA ALA A 366 9.47 -7.69 4.19
C ALA A 366 9.19 -8.81 3.18
N THR A 367 8.07 -9.54 3.34
CA THR A 367 7.69 -10.63 2.42
C THR A 367 7.21 -10.15 1.05
N LEU A 368 6.80 -8.88 0.91
CA LEU A 368 6.46 -8.26 -0.36
C LEU A 368 7.70 -7.79 -1.13
N PHE A 369 8.54 -7.00 -0.45
CA PHE A 369 9.71 -6.37 -1.08
C PHE A 369 10.85 -7.38 -1.30
N GLY A 370 11.02 -8.37 -0.43
CA GLY A 370 12.04 -9.40 -0.58
C GLY A 370 11.98 -10.10 -1.95
N PRO A 371 10.91 -10.81 -2.30
CA PRO A 371 10.78 -11.43 -3.61
C PRO A 371 10.86 -10.42 -4.75
N THR A 372 10.28 -9.22 -4.59
CA THR A 372 10.29 -8.18 -5.64
C THR A 372 11.70 -7.77 -6.05
N PHE A 373 12.66 -7.72 -5.12
CA PHE A 373 14.04 -7.35 -5.41
C PHE A 373 14.93 -8.56 -5.76
N TYR A 374 14.75 -9.69 -5.07
CA TYR A 374 15.66 -10.83 -5.21
C TYR A 374 15.31 -11.79 -6.35
N ILE A 375 14.06 -11.81 -6.83
CA ILE A 375 13.67 -12.63 -7.99
C ILE A 375 14.32 -12.13 -9.28
N PRO A 376 14.25 -10.84 -9.66
CA PRO A 376 14.95 -10.35 -10.85
C PRO A 376 16.46 -10.56 -10.76
N LEU A 377 17.03 -10.37 -9.57
CA LEU A 377 18.43 -10.59 -9.32
C LEU A 377 18.85 -12.06 -9.59
N TYR A 378 18.04 -13.01 -9.11
CA TYR A 378 18.28 -14.43 -9.37
C TYR A 378 18.27 -14.74 -10.88
N PHE A 379 17.29 -14.27 -11.64
CA PHE A 379 17.20 -14.52 -13.08
C PHE A 379 18.30 -13.82 -13.87
N SER A 380 18.73 -12.64 -13.45
CA SER A 380 19.87 -11.93 -14.03
C SER A 380 21.16 -12.75 -13.89
N ILE A 381 21.38 -13.37 -12.73
CA ILE A 381 22.58 -14.18 -12.46
C ILE A 381 22.49 -15.56 -13.12
N VAL A 382 21.38 -16.29 -12.97
CA VAL A 382 21.27 -17.69 -13.42
C VAL A 382 20.99 -17.82 -14.91
N LYS A 383 20.18 -16.91 -15.46
CA LYS A 383 19.75 -16.97 -16.87
C LYS A 383 20.42 -15.91 -17.75
N ASN A 384 21.41 -15.17 -17.23
CA ASN A 384 22.05 -14.07 -17.96
C ASN A 384 21.03 -13.14 -18.62
N SER A 385 19.92 -12.87 -17.89
CA SER A 385 18.81 -12.11 -18.43
C SER A 385 19.09 -10.62 -18.36
N SER A 386 18.76 -9.88 -19.42
CA SER A 386 18.77 -8.42 -19.37
C SER A 386 17.82 -7.90 -18.27
N SER A 387 18.05 -6.67 -17.80
CA SER A 387 17.22 -6.05 -16.75
C SER A 387 15.73 -6.06 -17.10
N ILE A 388 15.37 -5.89 -18.37
CA ILE A 388 13.98 -5.94 -18.85
C ILE A 388 13.41 -7.35 -18.67
N VAL A 389 14.12 -8.37 -19.15
CA VAL A 389 13.68 -9.77 -19.08
C VAL A 389 13.63 -10.25 -17.63
N ALA A 390 14.61 -9.88 -16.81
CA ALA A 390 14.62 -10.17 -15.38
C ALA A 390 13.40 -9.53 -14.67
N GLY A 391 13.01 -8.32 -15.04
CA GLY A 391 11.79 -7.66 -14.57
C GLY A 391 10.52 -8.41 -15.01
N LEU A 392 10.47 -8.96 -16.22
CA LEU A 392 9.34 -9.75 -16.70
C LEU A 392 9.14 -11.06 -15.90
N TYR A 393 10.21 -11.63 -15.35
CA TYR A 393 10.11 -12.78 -14.44
C TYR A 393 9.41 -12.48 -13.11
N LEU A 394 9.12 -11.19 -12.79
CA LEU A 394 8.24 -10.83 -11.69
C LEU A 394 6.74 -11.00 -12.01
N LEU A 395 6.35 -11.06 -13.28
CA LEU A 395 4.93 -11.18 -13.67
C LEU A 395 4.22 -12.36 -13.00
N PRO A 396 4.79 -13.58 -12.94
CA PRO A 396 4.16 -14.72 -12.27
C PRO A 396 3.92 -14.51 -10.77
N TYR A 397 4.65 -13.58 -10.12
CA TYR A 397 4.42 -13.18 -8.74
C TYR A 397 3.39 -12.04 -8.64
N GLN A 398 3.51 -11.00 -9.43
CA GLN A 398 2.71 -9.77 -9.32
C GLN A 398 1.29 -9.90 -9.91
N LEU A 399 1.10 -10.66 -11.00
CA LEU A 399 -0.22 -10.85 -11.59
C LEU A 399 -1.19 -11.56 -10.64
N PRO A 400 -0.81 -12.69 -9.98
CA PRO A 400 -1.66 -13.30 -8.96
C PRO A 400 -1.96 -12.35 -7.79
N ILE A 401 -1.00 -11.51 -7.35
CA ILE A 401 -1.25 -10.49 -6.32
C ILE A 401 -2.39 -9.57 -6.75
N SER A 402 -2.34 -9.04 -7.97
CA SER A 402 -3.35 -8.12 -8.49
C SER A 402 -4.72 -8.79 -8.61
N ILE A 403 -4.77 -9.98 -9.24
CA ILE A 403 -6.01 -10.72 -9.49
C ILE A 403 -6.67 -11.15 -8.17
N LEU A 404 -5.87 -11.70 -7.25
CA LEU A 404 -6.40 -12.20 -5.97
C LEU A 404 -6.74 -11.05 -5.01
N ALA A 405 -6.04 -9.92 -5.05
CA ALA A 405 -6.44 -8.73 -4.30
C ALA A 405 -7.84 -8.27 -4.71
N ILE A 406 -8.13 -8.20 -6.03
CA ILE A 406 -9.45 -7.85 -6.55
C ILE A 406 -10.49 -8.90 -6.14
N SER A 407 -10.22 -10.17 -6.41
CA SER A 407 -11.15 -11.27 -6.12
C SER A 407 -11.49 -11.38 -4.64
N THR A 408 -10.48 -11.25 -3.77
CA THR A 408 -10.67 -11.27 -2.31
C THR A 408 -11.45 -10.05 -1.83
N GLY A 409 -11.20 -8.86 -2.39
CA GLY A 409 -11.98 -7.66 -2.07
C GLY A 409 -13.45 -7.81 -2.44
N PHE A 410 -13.76 -8.40 -3.61
CA PHE A 410 -15.13 -8.72 -3.99
C PHE A 410 -15.76 -9.80 -3.09
N PHE A 411 -15.01 -10.84 -2.74
CA PHE A 411 -15.45 -11.87 -1.81
C PHE A 411 -15.82 -11.28 -0.45
N VAL A 412 -14.92 -10.50 0.15
CA VAL A 412 -15.15 -9.84 1.45
C VAL A 412 -16.31 -8.86 1.37
N SER A 413 -16.42 -8.09 0.29
CA SER A 413 -17.56 -7.18 0.08
C SER A 413 -18.92 -7.90 0.05
N LYS A 414 -18.99 -9.10 -0.56
CA LYS A 414 -20.23 -9.88 -0.63
C LYS A 414 -20.55 -10.59 0.69
N THR A 415 -19.56 -11.23 1.29
CA THR A 415 -19.74 -12.12 2.45
C THR A 415 -19.62 -11.40 3.80
N GLY A 416 -18.90 -10.29 3.86
CA GLY A 416 -18.51 -9.64 5.10
C GLY A 416 -17.41 -10.38 5.89
N ARG A 417 -16.94 -11.51 5.38
CA ARG A 417 -15.95 -12.37 6.03
C ARG A 417 -14.55 -12.07 5.52
N TYR A 418 -13.70 -11.51 6.37
CA TYR A 418 -12.30 -11.22 6.05
C TYR A 418 -11.30 -12.10 6.81
N ARG A 419 -11.77 -12.82 7.85
CA ARG A 419 -10.91 -13.63 8.73
C ARG A 419 -10.41 -14.89 8.04
N GLU A 420 -11.26 -15.59 7.31
CA GLU A 420 -10.90 -16.80 6.57
C GLU A 420 -9.84 -16.52 5.49
N PRO A 421 -10.00 -15.47 4.64
CA PRO A 421 -8.94 -15.06 3.72
C PRO A 421 -7.62 -14.70 4.42
N LEU A 422 -7.64 -14.11 5.63
CA LEU A 422 -6.41 -13.84 6.39
C LEU A 422 -5.64 -15.12 6.70
N TRP A 423 -6.31 -16.16 7.15
CA TRP A 423 -5.69 -17.45 7.49
C TRP A 423 -5.18 -18.18 6.26
N VAL A 424 -6.04 -18.31 5.25
CA VAL A 424 -5.70 -19.01 4.01
C VAL A 424 -4.57 -18.29 3.27
N GLY A 425 -4.67 -16.97 3.11
CA GLY A 425 -3.66 -16.18 2.42
C GLY A 425 -2.30 -16.23 3.10
N SER A 426 -2.26 -16.13 4.45
CA SER A 426 -1.00 -16.19 5.19
C SER A 426 -0.35 -17.59 5.17
N ALA A 427 -1.15 -18.65 5.21
CA ALA A 427 -0.66 -20.03 5.07
C ALA A 427 -0.05 -20.26 3.67
N ILE A 428 -0.78 -19.84 2.60
CA ILE A 428 -0.29 -19.96 1.22
C ILE A 428 0.96 -19.11 1.00
N LEU A 429 1.01 -17.87 1.54
CA LEU A 429 2.20 -17.03 1.45
C LEU A 429 3.41 -17.71 2.08
N THR A 430 3.26 -18.24 3.29
CA THR A 430 4.34 -18.94 3.99
C THR A 430 4.80 -20.17 3.21
N ALA A 431 3.87 -20.97 2.69
CA ALA A 431 4.20 -22.12 1.83
C ALA A 431 4.92 -21.67 0.55
N GLY A 432 4.47 -20.60 -0.09
CA GLY A 432 5.12 -20.02 -1.27
C GLY A 432 6.55 -19.57 -1.00
N LEU A 433 6.80 -18.91 0.13
CA LEU A 433 8.16 -18.52 0.54
C LEU A 433 9.05 -19.75 0.83
N CYS A 434 8.49 -20.81 1.40
CA CYS A 434 9.22 -22.08 1.55
C CYS A 434 9.60 -22.68 0.20
N LEU A 435 8.74 -22.60 -0.79
CA LEU A 435 9.02 -23.12 -2.14
C LEU A 435 10.14 -22.33 -2.86
N LEU A 436 10.39 -21.04 -2.52
CA LEU A 436 11.51 -20.29 -3.10
C LEU A 436 12.88 -20.92 -2.81
N ILE A 437 12.99 -21.76 -1.78
CA ILE A 437 14.23 -22.50 -1.47
C ILE A 437 14.62 -23.45 -2.62
N LEU A 438 13.66 -23.88 -3.43
CA LEU A 438 13.88 -24.78 -4.56
C LEU A 438 14.52 -24.06 -5.76
N PHE A 439 14.80 -22.77 -5.65
CA PHE A 439 15.54 -22.02 -6.68
C PHE A 439 17.02 -22.41 -6.60
N ASP A 440 17.45 -23.17 -7.58
CA ASP A 440 18.82 -23.62 -7.81
C ASP A 440 19.29 -23.28 -9.22
N GLU A 441 20.52 -23.59 -9.57
CA GLU A 441 21.07 -23.31 -10.91
C GLU A 441 20.32 -24.03 -12.03
N ASN A 442 19.70 -25.18 -11.73
CA ASN A 442 19.03 -26.08 -12.67
C ASN A 442 17.51 -25.89 -12.74
N VAL A 443 16.96 -24.92 -11.99
CA VAL A 443 15.52 -24.71 -12.00
C VAL A 443 15.00 -24.42 -13.40
N THR A 444 14.02 -25.18 -13.84
CA THR A 444 13.33 -24.93 -15.11
C THR A 444 12.43 -23.70 -14.99
N THR A 445 12.31 -22.93 -16.05
CA THR A 445 11.45 -21.73 -16.07
C THR A 445 10.02 -22.05 -15.66
N GLY A 446 9.44 -23.17 -16.08
CA GLY A 446 8.10 -23.58 -15.68
C GLY A 446 7.95 -23.84 -14.20
N LYS A 447 8.94 -24.51 -13.55
CA LYS A 447 8.95 -24.74 -12.11
C LYS A 447 9.06 -23.41 -11.33
N ALA A 448 9.94 -22.52 -11.79
CA ALA A 448 10.09 -21.20 -11.19
C ALA A 448 8.78 -20.39 -11.26
N ILE A 449 8.13 -20.34 -12.43
CA ILE A 449 6.83 -19.69 -12.61
C ILE A 449 5.78 -20.24 -11.65
N GLY A 450 5.68 -21.57 -11.52
CA GLY A 450 4.74 -22.22 -10.60
C GLY A 450 4.95 -21.80 -9.14
N ILE A 451 6.19 -21.77 -8.67
CA ILE A 451 6.56 -21.34 -7.31
C ILE A 451 6.18 -19.86 -7.07
N LEU A 452 6.47 -18.99 -8.04
CA LEU A 452 6.17 -17.57 -7.95
C LEU A 452 4.66 -17.30 -7.91
N ILE A 453 3.87 -18.05 -8.68
CA ILE A 453 2.40 -17.97 -8.65
C ILE A 453 1.87 -18.30 -7.25
N VAL A 454 2.35 -19.37 -6.61
CA VAL A 454 1.90 -19.74 -5.25
C VAL A 454 2.18 -18.62 -4.24
N SER A 455 3.38 -18.07 -4.26
CA SER A 455 3.76 -16.96 -3.38
C SER A 455 2.89 -15.71 -3.63
N GLY A 456 2.63 -15.40 -4.91
CA GLY A 456 1.78 -14.27 -5.32
C GLY A 456 0.32 -14.45 -4.92
N ILE A 457 -0.23 -15.66 -5.00
CA ILE A 457 -1.59 -16.00 -4.54
C ILE A 457 -1.73 -15.67 -3.05
N GLY A 458 -0.81 -16.15 -2.20
CA GLY A 458 -0.86 -15.89 -0.77
C GLY A 458 -0.85 -14.40 -0.44
N MET A 459 0.05 -13.65 -1.07
CA MET A 459 0.18 -12.21 -0.86
C MET A 459 -1.07 -11.45 -1.33
N GLY A 460 -1.62 -11.80 -2.50
CA GLY A 460 -2.80 -11.15 -3.05
C GLY A 460 -4.05 -11.32 -2.17
N ILE A 461 -4.26 -12.53 -1.62
CA ILE A 461 -5.36 -12.79 -0.70
C ILE A 461 -5.24 -11.94 0.57
N LEU A 462 -4.04 -11.65 1.07
CA LEU A 462 -3.81 -10.91 2.31
C LEU A 462 -3.99 -9.40 2.19
N MET A 463 -3.74 -8.82 1.02
CA MET A 463 -3.64 -7.37 0.83
C MET A 463 -4.83 -6.59 1.40
N GLN A 464 -6.05 -7.03 1.16
CA GLN A 464 -7.27 -6.33 1.56
C GLN A 464 -7.75 -6.67 2.97
N PRO A 465 -7.80 -7.95 3.38
CA PRO A 465 -8.34 -8.32 4.68
C PRO A 465 -7.61 -7.70 5.87
N VAL A 466 -6.27 -7.53 5.80
CA VAL A 466 -5.49 -6.92 6.90
C VAL A 466 -5.84 -5.44 7.05
N LEU A 467 -5.96 -4.70 5.94
CA LEU A 467 -6.36 -3.29 5.96
C LEU A 467 -7.78 -3.12 6.52
N LEU A 468 -8.71 -3.96 6.09
CA LEU A 468 -10.08 -3.92 6.59
C LEU A 468 -10.14 -4.26 8.08
N CYS A 469 -9.38 -5.25 8.55
CA CYS A 469 -9.28 -5.58 9.97
C CYS A 469 -8.81 -4.39 10.81
N LEU A 470 -7.84 -3.61 10.32
CA LEU A 470 -7.43 -2.37 10.97
C LEU A 470 -8.57 -1.35 10.98
N GLN A 471 -9.16 -1.06 9.81
CA GLN A 471 -10.13 0.02 9.65
C GLN A 471 -11.46 -0.22 10.38
N THR A 472 -11.84 -1.49 10.57
CA THR A 472 -13.02 -1.85 11.37
C THR A 472 -12.77 -1.77 12.87
N ALA A 473 -11.50 -1.79 13.29
CA ALA A 473 -11.09 -1.77 14.70
C ALA A 473 -10.80 -0.36 15.23
N ILE A 474 -10.86 0.67 14.38
CA ILE A 474 -10.56 2.07 14.73
C ILE A 474 -11.79 2.96 14.57
N LEU A 475 -11.81 4.06 15.33
CA LEU A 475 -12.88 5.06 15.24
C LEU A 475 -12.80 5.82 13.91
N THR A 476 -13.95 6.30 13.41
CA THR A 476 -14.04 7.02 12.12
C THR A 476 -13.09 8.22 12.07
N ARG A 477 -12.93 8.94 13.17
CA ARG A 477 -12.00 10.08 13.31
C ARG A 477 -10.53 9.73 13.13
N ASP A 478 -10.15 8.46 13.38
CA ASP A 478 -8.77 8.00 13.35
C ASP A 478 -8.44 7.18 12.07
N ILE A 479 -9.42 7.00 11.16
CA ILE A 479 -9.25 6.18 9.94
C ILE A 479 -8.08 6.66 9.08
N ALA A 480 -7.94 7.97 8.91
CA ALA A 480 -6.86 8.54 8.11
C ALA A 480 -5.50 8.25 8.74
N THR A 481 -5.33 8.58 10.02
CA THR A 481 -4.08 8.34 10.74
C THR A 481 -3.76 6.85 10.82
N GLY A 482 -4.74 5.99 11.12
CA GLY A 482 -4.54 4.53 11.16
C GLY A 482 -4.16 3.96 9.79
N THR A 483 -4.80 4.43 8.70
CA THR A 483 -4.51 3.96 7.35
C THR A 483 -3.13 4.41 6.86
N THR A 484 -2.72 5.65 7.14
CA THR A 484 -1.38 6.13 6.76
C THR A 484 -0.28 5.46 7.58
N LEU A 485 -0.52 5.21 8.88
CA LEU A 485 0.38 4.43 9.72
C LEU A 485 0.53 2.99 9.22
N PHE A 486 -0.57 2.36 8.78
CA PHE A 486 -0.57 1.02 8.18
C PHE A 486 0.33 0.94 6.94
N VAL A 487 0.24 1.93 6.04
CA VAL A 487 1.10 2.01 4.85
C VAL A 487 2.56 2.23 5.25
N ALA A 488 2.81 3.11 6.22
CA ALA A 488 4.15 3.40 6.73
C ALA A 488 4.82 2.16 7.37
N MET A 489 4.06 1.38 8.18
CA MET A 489 4.56 0.14 8.78
C MET A 489 4.95 -0.90 7.72
N ARG A 490 4.21 -0.98 6.61
CA ARG A 490 4.57 -1.84 5.47
C ARG A 490 5.86 -1.38 4.80
N SER A 491 6.01 -0.09 4.56
CA SER A 491 7.23 0.47 3.94
C SER A 491 8.46 0.31 4.84
N LEU A 492 8.29 0.58 6.15
CA LEU A 492 9.34 0.35 7.16
C LEU A 492 9.74 -1.12 7.21
N GLY A 493 8.74 -2.02 7.25
CA GLY A 493 8.96 -3.47 7.24
C GLY A 493 9.69 -3.96 6.01
N GLY A 494 9.38 -3.38 4.84
CA GLY A 494 10.11 -3.62 3.60
C GLY A 494 11.58 -3.23 3.71
N SER A 495 11.87 -2.06 4.25
CA SER A 495 13.25 -1.57 4.46
C SER A 495 14.02 -2.43 5.45
N VAL A 496 13.40 -2.80 6.58
CA VAL A 496 13.99 -3.73 7.57
C VAL A 496 14.27 -5.10 6.96
N GLY A 497 13.27 -5.65 6.24
CA GLY A 497 13.40 -6.93 5.56
C GLY A 497 14.56 -6.94 4.56
N LEU A 498 14.61 -5.93 3.68
CA LEU A 498 15.69 -5.81 2.69
C LEU A 498 17.08 -5.70 3.35
N ALA A 499 17.23 -4.94 4.43
CA ALA A 499 18.49 -4.83 5.17
C ALA A 499 18.92 -6.18 5.76
N VAL A 500 17.99 -6.95 6.35
CA VAL A 500 18.25 -8.31 6.85
C VAL A 500 18.65 -9.23 5.70
N PHE A 501 17.89 -9.25 4.60
CA PHE A 501 18.15 -10.11 3.45
C PHE A 501 19.48 -9.79 2.78
N GLN A 502 19.82 -8.52 2.64
CA GLN A 502 21.10 -8.06 2.11
C GLN A 502 22.28 -8.50 3.01
N THR A 503 22.12 -8.39 4.32
CA THR A 503 23.13 -8.82 5.27
C THR A 503 23.37 -10.33 5.20
N VAL A 504 22.30 -11.12 5.12
CA VAL A 504 22.38 -12.58 4.95
C VAL A 504 23.09 -12.92 3.64
N GLN A 505 22.72 -12.24 2.54
CA GLN A 505 23.36 -12.43 1.23
C GLN A 505 24.86 -12.12 1.31
N GLN A 506 25.23 -10.95 1.83
CA GLN A 506 26.63 -10.50 1.86
C GLN A 506 27.51 -11.39 2.73
N ASN A 507 27.06 -11.74 3.93
CA ASN A 507 27.79 -12.62 4.82
C ASN A 507 27.99 -14.01 4.20
N ARG A 508 26.95 -14.55 3.57
CA ARG A 508 27.03 -15.85 2.92
C ARG A 508 27.90 -15.82 1.68
N LEU A 509 27.80 -14.74 0.89
CA LEU A 509 28.65 -14.53 -0.28
C LEU A 509 30.13 -14.45 0.11
N ASN A 510 30.47 -13.64 1.10
CA ASN A 510 31.85 -13.53 1.59
C ASN A 510 32.43 -14.88 2.07
N ALA A 511 31.61 -15.65 2.82
CA ALA A 511 32.03 -16.98 3.28
C ALA A 511 32.26 -17.98 2.13
N LEU A 512 31.44 -17.90 1.08
CA LEU A 512 31.55 -18.80 -0.09
C LEU A 512 32.62 -18.35 -1.08
N LEU A 513 32.95 -17.05 -1.15
CA LEU A 513 34.02 -16.53 -2.01
C LEU A 513 35.42 -16.78 -1.42
N ALA A 514 35.57 -16.91 -0.10
CA ALA A 514 36.85 -17.11 0.54
C ALA A 514 37.69 -18.27 -0.05
N PRO A 515 37.12 -19.46 -0.33
CA PRO A 515 37.87 -20.53 -1.02
C PRO A 515 38.17 -20.20 -2.49
N LEU A 516 37.28 -19.45 -3.20
CA LEU A 516 37.51 -19.06 -4.60
C LEU A 516 38.69 -18.10 -4.72
N TYR A 517 38.84 -17.14 -3.80
CA TYR A 517 40.00 -16.24 -3.76
C TYR A 517 41.33 -16.97 -3.60
N LYS A 518 41.31 -18.12 -2.90
CA LYS A 518 42.52 -18.97 -2.77
C LYS A 518 42.78 -19.79 -4.03
N LYS A 519 41.70 -20.31 -4.65
CA LYS A 519 41.81 -21.17 -5.85
C LYS A 519 42.17 -20.37 -7.10
N TYR A 520 41.61 -19.14 -7.25
CA TYR A 520 41.77 -18.28 -8.40
C TYR A 520 42.48 -16.96 -8.03
N ALA A 521 43.65 -17.07 -7.35
CA ALA A 521 44.37 -15.88 -6.85
C ALA A 521 44.73 -14.87 -7.95
N GLU A 522 45.02 -15.36 -9.18
CA GLU A 522 45.33 -14.54 -10.35
C GLU A 522 44.11 -13.73 -10.86
N HIS A 523 42.89 -14.19 -10.58
CA HIS A 523 41.62 -13.55 -11.04
C HIS A 523 40.90 -12.79 -9.95
N LYS A 524 41.60 -12.37 -8.90
CA LYS A 524 41.02 -11.67 -7.75
C LYS A 524 40.28 -10.41 -8.17
N SER A 525 40.83 -9.63 -9.08
CA SER A 525 40.19 -8.40 -9.59
C SER A 525 38.86 -8.67 -10.31
N ILE A 526 38.75 -9.82 -11.00
CA ILE A 526 37.52 -10.26 -11.66
C ILE A 526 36.48 -10.65 -10.62
N ILE A 527 36.85 -11.40 -9.58
CA ILE A 527 35.95 -11.77 -8.49
C ILE A 527 35.45 -10.52 -7.77
N ASP A 528 36.32 -9.56 -7.46
CA ASP A 528 35.94 -8.29 -6.83
C ASP A 528 34.96 -7.48 -7.71
N ALA A 529 35.21 -7.45 -9.02
CA ALA A 529 34.32 -6.79 -9.98
C ALA A 529 32.92 -7.45 -10.01
N THR A 530 32.85 -8.79 -9.94
CA THR A 530 31.56 -9.51 -9.92
C THR A 530 30.80 -9.32 -8.61
N VAL A 531 31.46 -9.11 -7.48
CA VAL A 531 30.84 -8.77 -6.21
C VAL A 531 30.20 -7.37 -6.27
N GLN A 532 30.88 -6.41 -6.91
CA GLN A 532 30.38 -5.04 -7.07
C GLN A 532 29.29 -4.96 -8.13
N ASN A 533 29.43 -5.67 -9.24
CA ASN A 533 28.47 -5.74 -10.33
C ASN A 533 28.28 -7.19 -10.78
N GLN A 534 27.18 -7.79 -10.41
CA GLN A 534 26.90 -9.20 -10.71
C GLN A 534 26.81 -9.50 -12.21
N ALA A 535 26.48 -8.50 -13.06
CA ALA A 535 26.51 -8.66 -14.52
C ALA A 535 27.94 -8.94 -15.05
N ALA A 536 28.96 -8.57 -14.29
CA ALA A 536 30.36 -8.82 -14.67
C ALA A 536 30.73 -10.31 -14.72
N ILE A 537 29.92 -11.20 -14.16
CA ILE A 537 30.07 -12.67 -14.28
C ILE A 537 30.10 -13.10 -15.77
N TYR A 538 29.39 -12.38 -16.62
CA TYR A 538 29.20 -12.72 -18.03
C TYR A 538 30.09 -11.91 -18.98
N TYR A 539 31.09 -11.16 -18.47
CA TYR A 539 32.06 -10.49 -19.32
C TYR A 539 33.01 -11.52 -19.97
N ASP A 540 33.49 -11.18 -21.17
CA ASP A 540 34.33 -12.09 -21.98
C ASP A 540 35.66 -12.46 -21.31
N ASN A 541 36.15 -11.62 -20.40
CA ASN A 541 37.39 -11.83 -19.67
C ASN A 541 37.27 -12.81 -18.49
N VAL A 542 36.06 -13.37 -18.22
CA VAL A 542 35.85 -14.33 -17.13
C VAL A 542 36.01 -15.76 -17.67
N PRO A 543 36.98 -16.55 -17.15
CA PRO A 543 37.13 -17.95 -17.54
C PRO A 543 35.87 -18.78 -17.29
N SER A 544 35.56 -19.75 -18.18
CA SER A 544 34.35 -20.58 -18.09
C SER A 544 34.22 -21.28 -16.74
N ASP A 545 35.30 -21.86 -16.24
CA ASP A 545 35.33 -22.61 -14.96
C ASP A 545 35.05 -21.69 -13.76
N LEU A 546 35.68 -20.51 -13.75
CA LEU A 546 35.43 -19.51 -12.72
C LEU A 546 33.99 -18.98 -12.79
N ARG A 547 33.44 -18.78 -14.00
CA ARG A 547 32.05 -18.32 -14.21
C ARG A 547 31.05 -19.30 -13.59
N GLU A 548 31.20 -20.59 -13.85
CA GLU A 548 30.30 -21.61 -13.30
C GLU A 548 30.34 -21.65 -11.78
N GLU A 549 31.55 -21.63 -11.18
CA GLU A 549 31.69 -21.58 -9.73
C GLU A 549 31.13 -20.28 -9.11
N LEU A 550 31.31 -19.12 -9.78
CA LEU A 550 30.73 -17.86 -9.33
C LEU A 550 29.19 -17.92 -9.35
N VAL A 551 28.59 -18.41 -10.43
CA VAL A 551 27.13 -18.59 -10.50
C VAL A 551 26.63 -19.47 -9.36
N GLN A 552 27.28 -20.60 -9.07
CA GLN A 552 26.92 -21.48 -7.95
C GLN A 552 27.04 -20.79 -6.59
N VAL A 553 28.08 -19.99 -6.38
CA VAL A 553 28.28 -19.23 -5.15
C VAL A 553 27.16 -18.19 -4.97
N PHE A 554 26.83 -17.45 -6.00
CA PHE A 554 25.74 -16.46 -5.95
C PHE A 554 24.37 -17.13 -5.74
N VAL A 555 24.09 -18.25 -6.40
CA VAL A 555 22.85 -19.02 -6.20
C VAL A 555 22.74 -19.51 -4.76
N LYS A 556 23.83 -20.08 -4.17
CA LYS A 556 23.84 -20.51 -2.77
C LYS A 556 23.64 -19.34 -1.80
N ALA A 557 24.20 -18.16 -2.10
CA ALA A 557 24.00 -16.96 -1.32
C ALA A 557 22.53 -16.47 -1.39
N LEU A 558 21.94 -16.41 -2.59
CA LEU A 558 20.53 -16.05 -2.80
C LEU A 558 19.57 -17.04 -2.14
N ARG A 559 19.88 -18.32 -2.19
CA ARG A 559 19.11 -19.34 -1.50
C ARG A 559 19.07 -19.12 0.02
N SER A 560 20.17 -18.65 0.61
CA SER A 560 20.21 -18.26 2.03
C SER A 560 19.29 -17.05 2.32
N VAL A 561 19.12 -16.14 1.36
CA VAL A 561 18.15 -15.04 1.45
C VAL A 561 16.72 -15.60 1.45
N PHE A 562 16.39 -16.52 0.56
CA PHE A 562 15.06 -17.16 0.53
C PHE A 562 14.74 -17.90 1.83
N TYR A 563 15.72 -18.61 2.43
CA TYR A 563 15.56 -19.17 3.78
C TYR A 563 15.22 -18.10 4.82
N SER A 564 15.86 -16.95 4.76
CA SER A 564 15.63 -15.87 5.74
C SER A 564 14.27 -15.17 5.59
N MET A 565 13.57 -15.33 4.47
CA MET A 565 12.20 -14.80 4.27
C MET A 565 11.13 -15.64 5.00
N ILE A 566 11.39 -16.93 5.26
CA ILE A 566 10.40 -17.85 5.85
C ILE A 566 9.94 -17.41 7.23
N PRO A 567 10.82 -17.03 8.17
CA PRO A 567 10.38 -16.55 9.49
C PRO A 567 9.42 -15.37 9.40
N PHE A 568 9.62 -14.46 8.44
CA PHE A 568 8.71 -13.32 8.24
C PHE A 568 7.32 -13.80 7.79
N GLY A 569 7.25 -14.75 6.84
CA GLY A 569 5.99 -15.38 6.43
C GLY A 569 5.29 -16.12 7.57
N ALA A 570 6.07 -16.89 8.35
CA ALA A 570 5.55 -17.60 9.52
C ALA A 570 4.97 -16.64 10.58
N LEU A 571 5.63 -15.50 10.82
CA LEU A 571 5.12 -14.46 11.72
C LEU A 571 3.84 -13.81 11.18
N VAL A 572 3.73 -13.58 9.87
CA VAL A 572 2.48 -13.11 9.24
C VAL A 572 1.36 -14.11 9.50
N PHE A 573 1.62 -15.42 9.35
CA PHE A 573 0.64 -16.48 9.61
C PHE A 573 0.25 -16.54 11.09
N ILE A 574 1.21 -16.56 12.00
CA ILE A 574 0.96 -16.60 13.44
C ILE A 574 0.12 -15.40 13.87
N LEU A 575 0.49 -14.18 13.47
CA LEU A 575 -0.25 -12.97 13.82
C LEU A 575 -1.68 -12.99 13.26
N SER A 576 -1.90 -13.56 12.06
CA SER A 576 -3.23 -13.66 11.46
C SER A 576 -4.20 -14.52 12.27
N LEU A 577 -3.69 -15.55 12.99
CA LEU A 577 -4.51 -16.42 13.84
C LEU A 577 -5.07 -15.69 15.06
N PHE A 578 -4.36 -14.67 15.55
CA PHE A 578 -4.75 -13.89 16.73
C PHE A 578 -5.72 -12.73 16.43
N LEU A 579 -5.95 -12.39 15.15
CA LEU A 579 -6.88 -11.34 14.77
C LEU A 579 -8.33 -11.77 15.02
N LYS A 580 -9.07 -10.93 15.75
CA LYS A 580 -10.51 -11.16 16.02
C LYS A 580 -11.35 -10.63 14.87
N HIS A 581 -12.40 -11.37 14.50
CA HIS A 581 -13.37 -10.91 13.51
C HIS A 581 -14.30 -9.84 14.12
N ILE A 582 -14.36 -8.69 13.47
CA ILE A 582 -15.31 -7.62 13.74
C ILE A 582 -16.25 -7.54 12.53
N PRO A 583 -17.57 -7.61 12.69
CA PRO A 583 -18.49 -7.58 11.56
C PRO A 583 -18.38 -6.23 10.82
N LEU A 584 -18.37 -6.29 9.48
CA LEU A 584 -18.28 -5.10 8.65
C LEU A 584 -19.57 -4.28 8.73
N ARG A 585 -19.43 -2.97 8.92
CA ARG A 585 -20.56 -2.03 8.91
C ARG A 585 -21.14 -1.93 7.49
N THR A 586 -22.46 -1.96 7.40
CA THR A 586 -23.21 -1.83 6.14
C THR A 586 -23.69 -0.42 5.86
N LYS A 587 -23.60 0.47 6.85
CA LYS A 587 -24.07 1.86 6.81
C LYS A 587 -22.96 2.80 7.31
N MET A 588 -22.88 4.01 6.79
CA MET A 588 -21.98 5.04 7.34
C MET A 588 -22.53 5.55 8.69
N ALA A 589 -21.65 5.71 9.68
CA ALA A 589 -21.96 6.52 10.85
C ALA A 589 -22.21 7.97 10.40
N LYS A 590 -23.26 8.62 10.91
CA LYS A 590 -23.48 10.05 10.69
C LYS A 590 -22.28 10.80 11.27
N THR A 591 -21.58 11.53 10.41
CA THR A 591 -20.50 12.41 10.86
C THR A 591 -21.10 13.49 11.74
N GLN A 592 -20.57 13.70 12.93
CA GLN A 592 -20.94 14.75 13.90
C GLN A 592 -20.82 16.19 13.36
N ALA A 593 -20.48 16.39 12.08
CA ALA A 593 -20.41 17.69 11.43
C ALA A 593 -21.76 18.47 11.41
N ASN A 594 -22.89 17.83 11.79
CA ASN A 594 -24.19 18.51 11.84
C ASN A 594 -24.63 18.91 13.25
N SER A 595 -23.95 18.52 14.34
CA SER A 595 -24.34 18.94 15.68
C SER A 595 -23.80 20.33 16.05
N ASP A 596 -22.64 20.70 15.52
CA ASP A 596 -22.06 22.03 15.76
C ASP A 596 -22.74 23.14 14.92
N TYR A 597 -23.50 22.76 13.89
CA TYR A 597 -24.25 23.72 13.05
C TYR A 597 -25.60 24.16 13.64
N LYS A 598 -26.16 23.42 14.60
CA LYS A 598 -27.46 23.77 15.18
C LYS A 598 -27.37 24.60 16.45
N ASN A 599 -26.21 24.65 17.08
CA ASN A 599 -26.06 25.38 18.37
C ASN A 599 -25.62 26.83 18.21
N ASP A 600 -25.17 27.26 17.00
CA ASP A 600 -24.79 28.67 16.76
C ASP A 600 -25.94 29.55 16.27
N ASP A 601 -27.05 28.98 15.79
CA ASP A 601 -28.21 29.76 15.31
C ASP A 601 -29.21 30.11 16.42
N THR A 602 -29.02 29.65 17.68
CA THR A 602 -29.88 29.96 18.82
C THR A 602 -29.28 30.93 19.84
N ALA A 603 -28.06 31.43 19.62
CA ALA A 603 -27.40 32.41 20.48
C ALA A 603 -27.41 33.85 19.92
N GLY A 604 -28.38 34.17 19.07
CA GLY A 604 -28.50 35.48 18.46
C GLY A 604 -29.95 35.91 18.27
N VAL A 605 -30.72 36.04 19.35
CA VAL A 605 -31.91 36.95 19.43
C VAL A 605 -31.88 37.61 20.80
#